data_824d72814e56069b8dc787cd8f80e092
#
_entry.id   824d72814e56069b8dc787cd8f80e092
#
_cell.length_a   1.000
_cell.length_b   1.000
_cell.length_c   1.000
_cell.angle_alpha   90.00
_cell.angle_beta   90.00
_cell.angle_gamma   90.00
#
_symmetry.space_group_name_H-M   'P 1'
#
loop_
_entity.id
_entity.type
_entity.pdbx_description
1 polymer ?
#
loop_
_entity_poly.entity_id
_entity_poly.type
_entity_poly.pdbx_seq_one_letter_code
_entity_poly.pdbx_strand_id
1 'polypeptide(L)'
;MSAAKAPLYGGIYEMKSLLAVSAAIDRINEFIGKSVMWLILVAVIISAANAIVRKAFSTSSNAWLEMQWYLFGAAFLLAAAYTLKQNEHVRIDIVYGLWSRRVQHWIDLLGHLLFLMPFVLLMVWYLVPYVQRSVRIGEVSTNSGGLILWPAKALLLAGFVLLAFQGVSEIIKKIAVMRGVIPDPSPFVSSHAAATLEGEEMARENVK
;
A
#
# COMPACT_ATOMS: atom_id res chain seq x y z
N MET A 1 -23.43 26.34 40.18
CA MET A 1 -23.60 24.89 39.94
C MET A 1 -22.77 24.52 38.72
N SER A 2 -21.57 23.99 38.97
CA SER A 2 -20.64 23.57 37.95
C SER A 2 -20.91 22.14 37.55
N ALA A 3 -21.30 21.89 36.30
CA ALA A 3 -21.53 20.54 35.77
C ALA A 3 -20.41 20.15 34.82
N ALA A 4 -19.60 19.24 35.32
CA ALA A 4 -18.92 18.13 34.62
C ALA A 4 -18.32 18.41 33.21
N LYS A 5 -17.09 18.88 33.17
CA LYS A 5 -16.16 18.69 32.05
C LYS A 5 -15.19 17.56 32.39
N ALA A 6 -15.66 16.33 32.38
CA ALA A 6 -14.79 15.18 32.45
C ALA A 6 -15.46 14.00 31.76
N PRO A 7 -15.24 13.84 30.44
CA PRO A 7 -14.60 12.67 29.88
C PRO A 7 -13.74 12.91 28.61
N LEU A 8 -13.36 14.15 28.30
CA LEU A 8 -12.58 14.45 27.08
C LEU A 8 -11.12 13.98 27.14
N TYR A 9 -10.54 13.82 28.31
CA TYR A 9 -9.13 13.47 28.46
C TYR A 9 -8.84 11.99 28.16
N GLY A 10 -9.71 11.05 28.53
CA GLY A 10 -9.53 9.63 28.24
C GLY A 10 -9.47 9.32 26.74
N GLY A 11 -10.39 9.89 25.96
CA GLY A 11 -10.43 9.68 24.51
C GLY A 11 -9.23 10.25 23.74
N ILE A 12 -8.54 11.26 24.27
CA ILE A 12 -7.36 11.84 23.66
C ILE A 12 -6.13 10.94 23.88
N TYR A 13 -6.00 10.32 25.04
CA TYR A 13 -4.89 9.38 25.32
C TYR A 13 -5.03 8.09 24.51
N GLU A 14 -6.24 7.53 24.41
CA GLU A 14 -6.50 6.36 23.56
C GLU A 14 -6.20 6.65 22.08
N MET A 15 -6.61 7.81 21.58
CA MET A 15 -6.33 8.19 20.21
C MET A 15 -4.82 8.38 19.95
N LYS A 16 -4.06 8.90 20.91
CA LYS A 16 -2.61 9.02 20.79
C LYS A 16 -1.93 7.66 20.71
N SER A 17 -2.36 6.66 21.49
CA SER A 17 -1.82 5.30 21.42
C SER A 17 -2.12 4.63 20.08
N LEU A 18 -3.33 4.78 19.56
CA LEU A 18 -3.72 4.27 18.24
C LEU A 18 -2.91 4.94 17.11
N LEU A 19 -2.70 6.24 17.19
CA LEU A 19 -1.84 6.97 16.24
C LEU A 19 -0.38 6.54 16.30
N ALA A 20 0.14 6.18 17.49
CA ALA A 20 1.48 5.63 17.61
C ALA A 20 1.61 4.26 16.91
N VAL A 21 0.60 3.39 17.04
CA VAL A 21 0.54 2.12 16.30
C VAL A 21 0.45 2.38 14.80
N SER A 22 -0.42 3.27 14.36
CA SER A 22 -0.53 3.68 12.95
C SER A 22 0.82 4.18 12.41
N ALA A 23 1.53 5.04 13.15
CA ALA A 23 2.84 5.54 12.75
C ALA A 23 3.91 4.44 12.65
N ALA A 24 3.85 3.41 13.51
CA ALA A 24 4.75 2.26 13.41
C ALA A 24 4.47 1.45 12.15
N ILE A 25 3.20 1.16 11.85
CA ILE A 25 2.77 0.47 10.62
C ILE A 25 3.23 1.27 9.38
N ASP A 26 2.98 2.58 9.37
CA ASP A 26 3.36 3.47 8.29
C ASP A 26 4.88 3.46 8.02
N ARG A 27 5.69 3.44 9.09
CA ARG A 27 7.16 3.39 8.97
C ARG A 27 7.65 2.07 8.38
N ILE A 28 7.06 0.95 8.81
CA ILE A 28 7.39 -0.37 8.29
C ILE A 28 7.06 -0.45 6.79
N ASN A 29 5.85 -0.05 6.41
CA ASN A 29 5.41 -0.08 5.02
C ASN A 29 6.18 0.89 4.13
N GLU A 30 6.59 2.04 4.67
CA GLU A 30 7.46 2.98 3.96
C GLU A 30 8.85 2.40 3.69
N PHE A 31 9.46 1.78 4.71
CA PHE A 31 10.76 1.12 4.55
C PHE A 31 10.70 0.00 3.51
N ILE A 32 9.69 -0.86 3.58
CA ILE A 32 9.47 -1.95 2.62
C ILE A 32 9.22 -1.37 1.22
N GLY A 33 8.30 -0.41 1.08
CA GLY A 33 7.95 0.21 -0.20
C GLY A 33 9.14 0.88 -0.89
N LYS A 34 9.97 1.60 -0.13
CA LYS A 34 11.21 2.19 -0.68
C LYS A 34 12.26 1.14 -1.06
N SER A 35 12.27 -0.01 -0.38
CA SER A 35 13.21 -1.10 -0.68
C SER A 35 12.83 -1.89 -1.93
N VAL A 36 11.57 -1.85 -2.34
CA VAL A 36 11.03 -2.58 -3.49
C VAL A 36 11.70 -2.22 -4.81
N MET A 37 12.18 -0.97 -4.96
CA MET A 37 12.89 -0.56 -6.18
C MET A 37 14.12 -1.42 -6.48
N TRP A 38 14.80 -1.94 -5.44
CA TRP A 38 15.95 -2.84 -5.60
C TRP A 38 15.54 -4.20 -6.16
N LEU A 39 14.34 -4.70 -5.84
CA LEU A 39 13.82 -5.94 -6.42
C LEU A 39 13.60 -5.79 -7.93
N ILE A 40 13.09 -4.63 -8.36
CA ILE A 40 12.91 -4.33 -9.79
C ILE A 40 14.26 -4.25 -10.50
N LEU A 41 15.25 -3.58 -9.89
CA LEU A 41 16.60 -3.52 -10.45
C LEU A 41 17.20 -4.91 -10.62
N VAL A 42 17.12 -5.77 -9.60
CA VAL A 42 17.60 -7.16 -9.66
C VAL A 42 16.85 -7.95 -10.74
N ALA A 43 15.53 -7.79 -10.85
CA ALA A 43 14.74 -8.45 -11.89
C ALA A 43 15.19 -8.03 -13.30
N VAL A 44 15.49 -6.74 -13.52
CA VAL A 44 15.98 -6.23 -14.80
C VAL A 44 17.36 -6.80 -15.12
N ILE A 45 18.27 -6.85 -14.14
CA ILE A 45 19.62 -7.44 -14.32
C ILE A 45 19.50 -8.93 -14.69
N ILE A 46 18.66 -9.69 -13.98
CA ILE A 46 18.42 -11.10 -14.29
C ILE A 46 17.84 -11.26 -15.69
N SER A 47 16.89 -10.41 -16.09
CA SER A 47 16.29 -10.43 -17.41
C SER A 47 17.34 -10.19 -18.52
N ALA A 48 18.17 -9.16 -18.34
CA ALA A 48 19.22 -8.81 -19.28
C ALA A 48 20.27 -9.94 -19.39
N ALA A 49 20.71 -10.48 -18.24
CA ALA A 49 21.65 -11.59 -18.19
C ALA A 49 21.11 -12.84 -18.91
N ASN A 50 19.84 -13.19 -18.64
CA ASN A 50 19.19 -14.34 -19.29
C ASN A 50 19.07 -14.12 -20.81
N ALA A 51 18.77 -12.91 -21.27
CA ALA A 51 18.73 -12.58 -22.69
C ALA A 51 20.08 -12.71 -23.38
N ILE A 52 21.17 -12.25 -22.73
CA ILE A 52 22.53 -12.37 -23.22
C ILE A 52 22.95 -13.84 -23.31
N VAL A 53 22.75 -14.62 -22.24
CA VAL A 53 23.09 -16.06 -22.19
C VAL A 53 22.34 -16.82 -23.27
N ARG A 54 21.04 -16.54 -23.44
CA ARG A 54 20.22 -17.17 -24.49
C ARG A 54 20.75 -16.87 -25.89
N LYS A 55 21.19 -15.61 -26.13
CA LYS A 55 21.73 -15.23 -27.45
C LYS A 55 23.11 -15.80 -27.71
N ALA A 56 24.00 -15.81 -26.70
CA ALA A 56 25.37 -16.24 -26.84
C ALA A 56 25.56 -17.76 -26.87
N PHE A 57 24.75 -18.48 -26.06
CA PHE A 57 24.93 -19.93 -25.84
C PHE A 57 23.76 -20.77 -26.35
N SER A 58 22.71 -20.15 -26.95
CA SER A 58 21.50 -20.83 -27.42
C SER A 58 20.82 -21.69 -26.33
N THR A 59 21.00 -21.32 -25.07
CA THR A 59 20.43 -21.99 -23.89
C THR A 59 19.61 -21.00 -23.06
N SER A 60 18.60 -21.51 -22.37
CA SER A 60 17.72 -20.71 -21.53
C SER A 60 17.32 -21.53 -20.30
N SER A 61 17.16 -20.87 -19.18
CA SER A 61 16.71 -21.49 -17.93
C SER A 61 15.33 -20.98 -17.54
N ASN A 62 14.39 -21.88 -17.32
CA ASN A 62 13.06 -21.54 -16.81
C ASN A 62 13.14 -20.95 -15.40
N ALA A 63 14.11 -21.38 -14.58
CA ALA A 63 14.31 -20.83 -13.24
C ALA A 63 14.61 -19.32 -13.28
N TRP A 64 15.37 -18.84 -14.26
CA TRP A 64 15.66 -17.39 -14.40
C TRP A 64 14.40 -16.59 -14.78
N LEU A 65 13.56 -17.15 -15.66
CA LEU A 65 12.28 -16.53 -16.03
C LEU A 65 11.33 -16.49 -14.83
N GLU A 66 11.23 -17.56 -14.08
CA GLU A 66 10.38 -17.62 -12.89
C GLU A 66 10.88 -16.70 -11.78
N MET A 67 12.20 -16.59 -11.59
CA MET A 67 12.80 -15.65 -10.64
C MET A 67 12.39 -14.20 -10.94
N GLN A 68 12.39 -13.80 -12.22
CA GLN A 68 11.91 -12.48 -12.63
C GLN A 68 10.44 -12.26 -12.19
N TRP A 69 9.58 -13.25 -12.43
CA TRP A 69 8.18 -13.13 -12.05
C TRP A 69 7.99 -13.06 -10.53
N TYR A 70 8.82 -13.79 -9.76
CA TYR A 70 8.80 -13.69 -8.30
C TYR A 70 9.19 -12.31 -7.83
N LEU A 71 10.24 -11.72 -8.41
CA LEU A 71 10.72 -10.39 -8.05
C LEU A 71 9.72 -9.29 -8.45
N PHE A 72 9.14 -9.36 -9.65
CA PHE A 72 8.10 -8.42 -10.06
C PHE A 72 6.83 -8.56 -9.21
N GLY A 73 6.39 -9.80 -8.96
CA GLY A 73 5.24 -10.07 -8.10
C GLY A 73 5.48 -9.57 -6.67
N ALA A 74 6.67 -9.82 -6.11
CA ALA A 74 7.06 -9.30 -4.81
C ALA A 74 7.05 -7.77 -4.78
N ALA A 75 7.65 -7.13 -5.80
CA ALA A 75 7.69 -5.68 -5.92
C ALA A 75 6.28 -5.09 -5.92
N PHE A 76 5.39 -5.61 -6.75
CA PHE A 76 4.00 -5.14 -6.84
C PHE A 76 3.23 -5.33 -5.52
N LEU A 77 3.31 -6.53 -4.93
CA LEU A 77 2.54 -6.88 -3.73
C LEU A 77 3.03 -6.14 -2.49
N LEU A 78 4.35 -6.02 -2.31
CA LEU A 78 4.92 -5.33 -1.15
C LEU A 78 4.77 -3.81 -1.26
N ALA A 79 4.76 -3.25 -2.48
CA ALA A 79 4.51 -1.83 -2.70
C ALA A 79 3.04 -1.43 -2.46
N ALA A 80 2.08 -2.36 -2.58
CA ALA A 80 0.65 -2.04 -2.48
C ALA A 80 0.28 -1.32 -1.17
N ALA A 81 0.84 -1.75 -0.04
CA ALA A 81 0.62 -1.11 1.26
C ALA A 81 1.21 0.32 1.30
N TYR A 82 2.37 0.53 0.70
CA TYR A 82 2.99 1.85 0.59
C TYR A 82 2.17 2.78 -0.32
N THR A 83 1.69 2.29 -1.47
CA THR A 83 0.82 3.04 -2.37
C THR A 83 -0.49 3.45 -1.68
N LEU A 84 -1.06 2.56 -0.85
CA LEU A 84 -2.23 2.90 -0.05
C LEU A 84 -1.93 4.03 0.94
N LYS A 85 -0.78 3.98 1.63
CA LYS A 85 -0.31 5.03 2.54
C LYS A 85 -0.17 6.38 1.84
N GLN A 86 0.38 6.41 0.63
CA GLN A 86 0.60 7.64 -0.15
C GLN A 86 -0.70 8.18 -0.77
N ASN A 87 -1.80 7.43 -0.65
CA ASN A 87 -3.08 7.79 -1.24
C ASN A 87 -3.04 7.99 -2.76
N GLU A 88 -2.13 7.28 -3.44
CA GLU A 88 -1.88 7.38 -4.88
C GLU A 88 -2.74 6.40 -5.72
N HIS A 89 -3.81 5.87 -5.14
CA HIS A 89 -4.76 5.08 -5.91
C HIS A 89 -5.54 5.97 -6.89
N VAL A 90 -5.68 5.48 -8.12
CA VAL A 90 -6.48 6.14 -9.15
C VAL A 90 -7.91 6.32 -8.63
N ARG A 91 -8.34 7.56 -8.49
CA ARG A 91 -9.70 7.95 -8.09
C ARG A 91 -10.34 8.72 -9.24
N ILE A 92 -11.66 8.66 -9.31
CA ILE A 92 -12.41 9.54 -10.21
C ILE A 92 -12.55 10.90 -9.52
N ASP A 93 -11.48 11.69 -9.53
CA ASP A 93 -11.38 12.95 -8.80
C ASP A 93 -12.47 13.95 -9.19
N ILE A 94 -12.94 13.90 -10.44
CA ILE A 94 -14.02 14.75 -10.94
C ILE A 94 -15.31 14.51 -10.13
N VAL A 95 -15.68 13.25 -9.88
CA VAL A 95 -16.88 12.92 -9.10
C VAL A 95 -16.63 13.11 -7.61
N TYR A 96 -15.45 12.73 -7.13
CA TYR A 96 -15.08 12.87 -5.73
C TYR A 96 -15.02 14.35 -5.28
N GLY A 97 -14.57 15.23 -6.15
CA GLY A 97 -14.49 16.67 -5.91
C GLY A 97 -15.83 17.39 -5.81
N LEU A 98 -16.94 16.79 -6.27
CA LEU A 98 -18.28 17.37 -6.17
C LEU A 98 -18.85 17.33 -4.74
N TRP A 99 -18.30 16.49 -3.87
CA TRP A 99 -18.82 16.29 -2.52
C TRP A 99 -18.10 17.11 -1.47
N SER A 100 -18.83 17.46 -0.40
CA SER A 100 -18.25 18.16 0.74
C SER A 100 -17.18 17.31 1.43
N ARG A 101 -16.20 17.93 2.08
CA ARG A 101 -15.09 17.26 2.78
C ARG A 101 -15.56 16.20 3.78
N ARG A 102 -16.65 16.45 4.50
CA ARG A 102 -17.21 15.47 5.43
C ARG A 102 -17.69 14.20 4.72
N VAL A 103 -18.33 14.37 3.57
CA VAL A 103 -18.80 13.24 2.75
C VAL A 103 -17.62 12.46 2.18
N GLN A 104 -16.58 13.15 1.70
CA GLN A 104 -15.34 12.51 1.22
C GLN A 104 -14.69 11.63 2.31
N HIS A 105 -14.58 12.14 3.55
CA HIS A 105 -14.04 11.35 4.65
C HIS A 105 -14.90 10.12 4.98
N TRP A 106 -16.22 10.22 4.90
CA TRP A 106 -17.13 9.09 5.08
C TRP A 106 -17.00 8.06 3.96
N ILE A 107 -16.87 8.50 2.70
CA ILE A 107 -16.66 7.61 1.55
C ILE A 107 -15.35 6.84 1.73
N ASP A 108 -14.25 7.53 2.08
CA ASP A 108 -12.96 6.90 2.31
C ASP A 108 -13.04 5.90 3.47
N LEU A 109 -13.61 6.28 4.60
CA LEU A 109 -13.74 5.41 5.77
C LEU A 109 -14.56 4.16 5.45
N LEU A 110 -15.73 4.33 4.82
CA LEU A 110 -16.60 3.21 4.43
C LEU A 110 -15.93 2.35 3.35
N GLY A 111 -15.22 2.95 2.41
CA GLY A 111 -14.43 2.25 1.40
C GLY A 111 -13.38 1.33 2.03
N HIS A 112 -12.63 1.85 3.00
CA HIS A 112 -11.66 1.03 3.73
C HIS A 112 -12.32 -0.06 4.58
N LEU A 113 -13.40 0.27 5.29
CA LEU A 113 -14.04 -0.64 6.24
C LEU A 113 -14.87 -1.74 5.55
N LEU A 114 -15.64 -1.40 4.50
CA LEU A 114 -16.61 -2.31 3.87
C LEU A 114 -16.06 -3.04 2.63
N PHE A 115 -15.06 -2.47 1.95
CA PHE A 115 -14.50 -3.09 0.76
C PHE A 115 -13.07 -3.56 0.98
N LEU A 116 -12.17 -2.69 1.40
CA LEU A 116 -10.77 -3.04 1.54
C LEU A 116 -10.57 -4.11 2.63
N MET A 117 -11.03 -3.85 3.85
CA MET A 117 -10.78 -4.76 4.98
C MET A 117 -11.42 -6.15 4.80
N PRO A 118 -12.69 -6.30 4.41
CA PRO A 118 -13.26 -7.62 4.18
C PRO A 118 -12.53 -8.38 3.06
N PHE A 119 -12.19 -7.70 1.97
CA PHE A 119 -11.46 -8.31 0.86
C PHE A 119 -10.08 -8.81 1.31
N VAL A 120 -9.29 -7.96 1.96
CA VAL A 120 -7.93 -8.30 2.39
C VAL A 120 -7.93 -9.40 3.45
N LEU A 121 -8.85 -9.35 4.43
CA LEU A 121 -8.97 -10.38 5.45
C LEU A 121 -9.39 -11.72 4.85
N LEU A 122 -10.31 -11.72 3.90
CA LEU A 122 -10.71 -12.92 3.17
C LEU A 122 -9.52 -13.49 2.37
N MET A 123 -8.75 -12.64 1.70
CA MET A 123 -7.54 -13.08 0.99
C MET A 123 -6.51 -13.69 1.94
N VAL A 124 -6.23 -13.07 3.08
CA VAL A 124 -5.32 -13.62 4.09
C VAL A 124 -5.82 -14.97 4.59
N TRP A 125 -7.12 -15.10 4.88
CA TRP A 125 -7.73 -16.35 5.32
C TRP A 125 -7.51 -17.51 4.34
N TYR A 126 -7.69 -17.28 3.05
CA TYR A 126 -7.48 -18.32 2.03
C TYR A 126 -6.00 -18.54 1.71
N LEU A 127 -5.17 -17.51 1.78
CA LEU A 127 -3.75 -17.62 1.46
C LEU A 127 -2.95 -18.39 2.52
N VAL A 128 -3.32 -18.32 3.81
CA VAL A 128 -2.63 -19.06 4.87
C VAL A 128 -2.61 -20.57 4.58
N PRO A 129 -3.75 -21.28 4.42
CA PRO A 129 -3.72 -22.71 4.10
C PRO A 129 -3.10 -23.01 2.73
N TYR A 130 -3.22 -22.09 1.78
CA TYR A 130 -2.62 -22.24 0.46
C TYR A 130 -1.08 -22.27 0.51
N VAL A 131 -0.48 -21.37 1.27
CA VAL A 131 0.98 -21.34 1.51
C VAL A 131 1.41 -22.56 2.32
N GLN A 132 0.71 -22.88 3.41
CA GLN A 132 1.02 -24.03 4.25
C GLN A 132 1.02 -25.34 3.47
N ARG A 133 0.04 -25.54 2.59
CA ARG A 133 -0.02 -26.71 1.71
C ARG A 133 1.20 -26.74 0.79
N SER A 134 1.54 -25.65 0.13
CA SER A 134 2.67 -25.55 -0.80
C SER A 134 4.01 -25.89 -0.11
N VAL A 135 4.21 -25.37 1.12
CA VAL A 135 5.38 -25.70 1.93
C VAL A 135 5.42 -27.18 2.29
N ARG A 136 4.28 -27.73 2.74
CA ARG A 136 4.19 -29.13 3.21
C ARG A 136 4.49 -30.14 2.11
N ILE A 137 4.03 -29.89 0.88
CA ILE A 137 4.24 -30.81 -0.25
C ILE A 137 5.55 -30.54 -1.01
N GLY A 138 6.30 -29.49 -0.64
CA GLY A 138 7.50 -29.09 -1.37
C GLY A 138 7.21 -28.74 -2.83
N GLU A 139 6.13 -28.01 -3.07
CA GLU A 139 5.61 -27.74 -4.42
C GLU A 139 6.65 -27.03 -5.30
N VAL A 140 6.91 -27.60 -6.46
CA VAL A 140 7.81 -27.08 -7.49
C VAL A 140 7.04 -26.71 -8.75
N SER A 141 7.60 -25.83 -9.55
CA SER A 141 7.06 -25.47 -10.85
C SER A 141 6.95 -26.68 -11.78
N THR A 142 5.93 -26.68 -12.62
CA THR A 142 5.74 -27.71 -13.67
C THR A 142 6.68 -27.52 -14.86
N ASN A 143 7.38 -26.39 -14.92
CA ASN A 143 8.37 -26.13 -15.97
C ASN A 143 9.66 -26.94 -15.71
N SER A 144 10.28 -27.43 -16.77
CA SER A 144 11.56 -28.13 -16.66
C SER A 144 12.63 -27.23 -16.04
N GLY A 145 13.21 -27.66 -14.89
CA GLY A 145 14.19 -26.85 -14.15
C GLY A 145 13.60 -25.63 -13.46
N GLY A 146 12.29 -25.60 -13.21
CA GLY A 146 11.61 -24.50 -12.53
C GLY A 146 11.89 -24.44 -11.03
N LEU A 147 11.44 -23.35 -10.40
CA LEU A 147 11.70 -23.04 -9.00
C LEU A 147 10.66 -23.65 -8.05
N ILE A 148 10.99 -23.63 -6.76
CA ILE A 148 10.06 -23.98 -5.66
C ILE A 148 9.01 -22.86 -5.55
N LEU A 149 7.71 -23.21 -5.54
CA LEU A 149 6.60 -22.24 -5.62
C LEU A 149 6.23 -21.58 -4.29
N TRP A 150 6.51 -22.24 -3.14
CA TRP A 150 6.07 -21.69 -1.85
C TRP A 150 6.60 -20.28 -1.54
N PRO A 151 7.83 -19.85 -1.97
CA PRO A 151 8.27 -18.46 -1.68
C PRO A 151 7.42 -17.41 -2.40
N ALA A 152 7.03 -17.65 -3.66
CA ALA A 152 6.13 -16.74 -4.39
C ALA A 152 4.75 -16.64 -3.71
N LYS A 153 4.21 -17.77 -3.24
CA LYS A 153 2.95 -17.80 -2.48
C LYS A 153 3.07 -17.09 -1.12
N ALA A 154 4.21 -17.25 -0.44
CA ALA A 154 4.49 -16.55 0.81
C ALA A 154 4.60 -15.02 0.61
N LEU A 155 5.19 -14.57 -0.48
CA LEU A 155 5.24 -13.15 -0.85
C LEU A 155 3.84 -12.59 -1.12
N LEU A 156 2.96 -13.37 -1.76
CA LEU A 156 1.56 -12.99 -1.95
C LEU A 156 0.86 -12.80 -0.61
N LEU A 157 1.00 -13.75 0.32
CA LEU A 157 0.44 -13.65 1.67
C LEU A 157 1.02 -12.44 2.42
N ALA A 158 2.34 -12.24 2.38
CA ALA A 158 3.00 -11.12 3.03
C ALA A 158 2.48 -9.76 2.52
N GLY A 159 2.29 -9.60 1.21
CA GLY A 159 1.72 -8.40 0.62
C GLY A 159 0.31 -8.09 1.14
N PHE A 160 -0.58 -9.10 1.20
CA PHE A 160 -1.92 -8.91 1.75
C PHE A 160 -1.92 -8.65 3.26
N VAL A 161 -1.02 -9.25 4.03
CA VAL A 161 -0.86 -8.96 5.46
C VAL A 161 -0.41 -7.51 5.67
N LEU A 162 0.58 -7.03 4.92
CA LEU A 162 1.02 -5.63 4.98
C LEU A 162 -0.10 -4.66 4.58
N LEU A 163 -0.86 -5.02 3.55
CA LEU A 163 -2.01 -4.23 3.10
C LEU A 163 -3.13 -4.19 4.17
N ALA A 164 -3.37 -5.30 4.89
CA ALA A 164 -4.31 -5.34 6.01
C ALA A 164 -3.88 -4.38 7.13
N PHE A 165 -2.62 -4.42 7.54
CA PHE A 165 -2.09 -3.50 8.55
C PHE A 165 -2.20 -2.04 8.09
N GLN A 166 -1.87 -1.75 6.83
CA GLN A 166 -2.02 -0.39 6.30
C GLN A 166 -3.49 0.04 6.26
N GLY A 167 -4.41 -0.83 5.89
CA GLY A 167 -5.85 -0.55 5.94
C GLY A 167 -6.32 -0.16 7.34
N VAL A 168 -5.85 -0.86 8.38
CA VAL A 168 -6.12 -0.49 9.78
C VAL A 168 -5.53 0.88 10.10
N SER A 169 -4.29 1.15 9.69
CA SER A 169 -3.62 2.46 9.89
C SER A 169 -4.43 3.59 9.25
N GLU A 170 -4.91 3.41 8.00
CA GLU A 170 -5.71 4.43 7.30
C GLU A 170 -7.06 4.67 7.99
N ILE A 171 -7.74 3.63 8.48
CA ILE A 171 -8.97 3.76 9.25
C ILE A 171 -8.73 4.58 10.53
N ILE A 172 -7.68 4.30 11.27
CA ILE A 172 -7.31 5.04 12.49
C ILE A 172 -7.07 6.52 12.15
N LYS A 173 -6.30 6.82 11.10
CA LYS A 173 -5.99 8.19 10.66
C LYS A 173 -7.25 8.92 10.22
N LYS A 174 -8.13 8.28 9.42
CA LYS A 174 -9.39 8.89 9.00
C LYS A 174 -10.31 9.23 10.18
N ILE A 175 -10.42 8.35 11.15
CA ILE A 175 -11.19 8.62 12.38
C ILE A 175 -10.56 9.79 13.17
N ALA A 176 -9.23 9.86 13.26
CA ALA A 176 -8.53 10.92 13.96
C ALA A 176 -8.72 12.29 13.27
N VAL A 177 -8.69 12.33 11.93
CA VAL A 177 -9.00 13.54 11.13
C VAL A 177 -10.45 13.97 11.35
N MET A 178 -11.42 13.04 11.27
CA MET A 178 -12.84 13.35 11.47
C MET A 178 -13.15 13.86 12.88
N ARG A 179 -12.36 13.45 13.88
CA ARG A 179 -12.44 13.95 15.26
C ARG A 179 -11.67 15.23 15.51
N GLY A 180 -10.95 15.76 14.50
CA GLY A 180 -10.13 16.96 14.63
C GLY A 180 -8.88 16.80 15.50
N VAL A 181 -8.42 15.56 15.73
CA VAL A 181 -7.22 15.27 16.53
C VAL A 181 -5.93 15.52 15.74
N ILE A 182 -5.98 15.28 14.44
CA ILE A 182 -4.89 15.54 13.49
C ILE A 182 -5.43 16.35 12.30
N PRO A 183 -4.58 17.22 11.68
CA PRO A 183 -4.95 17.88 10.43
C PRO A 183 -5.10 16.83 9.31
N ASP A 184 -5.89 17.17 8.28
CA ASP A 184 -6.03 16.31 7.10
C ASP A 184 -4.69 16.28 6.32
N PRO A 185 -4.01 15.15 6.22
CA PRO A 185 -2.71 15.05 5.56
C PRO A 185 -2.78 15.18 4.03
N SER A 186 -3.96 15.01 3.47
CA SER A 186 -4.20 15.06 2.02
C SER A 186 -5.44 15.88 1.73
N PRO A 187 -5.38 17.21 1.92
CA PRO A 187 -6.50 18.06 1.55
C PRO A 187 -6.71 17.94 0.03
N PHE A 188 -7.90 17.46 -0.38
CA PHE A 188 -8.25 17.46 -1.78
C PHE A 188 -8.32 18.91 -2.28
N VAL A 189 -7.42 19.26 -3.16
CA VAL A 189 -7.47 20.52 -3.89
C VAL A 189 -8.09 20.23 -5.24
N SER A 190 -9.26 20.82 -5.53
CA SER A 190 -9.87 20.66 -6.85
C SER A 190 -8.91 21.18 -7.92
N SER A 191 -8.95 20.62 -9.13
CA SER A 191 -8.09 21.03 -10.24
C SER A 191 -8.18 22.56 -10.52
N HIS A 192 -9.35 23.16 -10.32
CA HIS A 192 -9.52 24.59 -10.39
C HIS A 192 -8.79 25.35 -9.27
N ALA A 193 -8.84 24.87 -8.04
CA ALA A 193 -8.15 25.51 -6.93
C ALA A 193 -6.63 25.29 -7.02
N ALA A 194 -6.16 24.16 -7.54
CA ALA A 194 -4.75 23.92 -7.83
C ALA A 194 -4.23 24.90 -8.89
N ALA A 195 -4.95 25.06 -10.00
CA ALA A 195 -4.59 26.00 -11.06
C ALA A 195 -4.56 27.47 -10.60
N THR A 196 -5.46 27.85 -9.68
CA THR A 196 -5.44 29.21 -9.11
C THR A 196 -4.25 29.43 -8.17
N LEU A 197 -3.89 28.42 -7.35
CA LEU A 197 -2.72 28.48 -6.47
C LEU A 197 -1.41 28.54 -7.27
N GLU A 198 -1.27 27.70 -8.31
CA GLU A 198 -0.12 27.75 -9.21
C GLU A 198 -0.02 29.10 -9.95
N GLY A 199 -1.15 29.66 -10.40
CA GLY A 199 -1.19 31.00 -11.00
C GLY A 199 -0.77 32.12 -10.04
N GLU A 200 -1.17 32.04 -8.77
CA GLU A 200 -0.76 33.00 -7.73
C GLU A 200 0.73 32.84 -7.35
N GLU A 201 1.26 31.62 -7.30
CA GLU A 201 2.69 31.38 -7.05
C GLU A 201 3.56 31.92 -8.18
N MET A 202 3.20 31.64 -9.45
CA MET A 202 3.90 32.18 -10.61
C MET A 202 3.83 33.73 -10.66
N ALA A 203 2.71 34.32 -10.29
CA ALA A 203 2.58 35.79 -10.21
C ALA A 203 3.48 36.39 -9.14
N ARG A 204 3.66 35.72 -8.00
CA ARG A 204 4.57 36.17 -6.92
C ARG A 204 6.04 36.03 -7.28
N GLU A 205 6.39 35.02 -8.08
CA GLU A 205 7.77 34.76 -8.53
C GLU A 205 8.21 35.79 -9.59
N ASN A 206 7.28 36.23 -10.43
CA ASN A 206 7.52 37.27 -11.46
C ASN A 206 7.60 38.71 -10.90
N VAL A 207 7.26 38.94 -9.63
CA VAL A 207 7.31 40.25 -8.97
C VAL A 207 8.59 40.44 -8.13
N LYS A 208 9.44 39.42 -8.02
CA LYS A 208 10.77 39.49 -7.41
C LYS A 208 11.87 39.67 -8.44
#